data_e0262e2db3fd20df4e8e1f885d6f2695
#
_entry.id   e0262e2db3fd20df4e8e1f885d6f2695
#
_cell.length_a   1.000
_cell.length_b   1.000
_cell.length_c   1.000
_cell.angle_alpha   90.00
_cell.angle_beta   90.00
_cell.angle_gamma   90.00
#
_symmetry.space_group_name_H-M   'P 1'
#
loop_
_entity.id
_entity.type
_entity.pdbx_description
1 polymer ?
#
loop_
_entity_poly.entity_id
_entity_poly.type
_entity_poly.pdbx_seq_one_letter_code
_entity_poly.pdbx_strand_id
1 'polypeptide(L)'
;VNMQLALFAKKHIAVSRLSKRVSTILISILGATTCATAIAKADVNEAKFPDQFKTWAETEEQTEREDMLASYPANIILWAGSSFAKEYHSPRGHQFAVADVTQTLRTGVPPKEGEKGTSASCWTCKTPDAPRLIKEMGFEGYSASNFTDLGTEINSVVYCTDCHVDGSADLALPRPHAQNAMKKTGIPFDKQDVSMQGAQVCGQCHVTYYFQPEKSNVVNMPWIFGSDTDNILKYYDTRRFYEWIHPISKTPILKARHPEFEHWSRSKHAEANVTCITCHMPVEENAKGEEFTNHKVDKALPHFDKTCIGCHDSKEEVTAKLDADKHEIETMAREVEGLLVKAHYEAKAAWDAGANWEQMNSAIMAIRHGQWHWDFAMASHGLYAHNPDEGRMLLTRATSQAKMARAVLAQVLEGLKVTKVEYPDISSKESAHAAVGINEAKLSEAKQMFIKDEVEKHWNPIAVRGYK
;
A
#
# COMPACT_ATOMS: atom_id res chain seq x y z
N VAL A 1 -32.18 -17.81 -41.12
CA VAL A 1 -31.77 -18.09 -42.50
C VAL A 1 -30.30 -18.48 -42.48
N ASN A 2 -30.08 -19.80 -42.71
CA ASN A 2 -28.93 -20.58 -43.22
C ASN A 2 -27.51 -19.95 -43.16
N MET A 3 -26.56 -20.55 -42.38
CA MET A 3 -25.79 -21.76 -42.68
C MET A 3 -24.92 -21.69 -43.95
N GLN A 4 -23.58 -21.65 -43.76
CA GLN A 4 -22.66 -22.44 -44.56
C GLN A 4 -21.32 -22.66 -43.86
N LEU A 5 -21.00 -23.95 -43.65
CA LEU A 5 -19.67 -24.50 -43.30
C LEU A 5 -18.74 -24.42 -44.53
N ALA A 6 -17.44 -24.26 -44.31
CA ALA A 6 -16.41 -24.81 -45.17
C ALA A 6 -15.15 -25.17 -44.40
N LEU A 7 -14.82 -26.44 -44.43
CA LEU A 7 -13.56 -27.11 -44.05
C LEU A 7 -12.36 -26.55 -44.81
N PHE A 8 -11.19 -26.47 -44.18
CA PHE A 8 -9.90 -26.71 -44.85
C PHE A 8 -8.91 -27.50 -44.04
N ALA A 9 -8.29 -28.41 -44.73
CA ALA A 9 -7.55 -29.59 -44.43
C ALA A 9 -6.23 -29.40 -43.62
N LYS A 10 -5.89 -30.49 -42.92
CA LYS A 10 -4.56 -30.81 -42.33
C LYS A 10 -3.50 -30.92 -43.44
N LYS A 11 -2.30 -30.35 -43.20
CA LYS A 11 -1.06 -30.77 -43.84
C LYS A 11 -0.06 -31.22 -42.79
N HIS A 12 0.21 -32.51 -42.79
CA HIS A 12 1.36 -33.10 -42.11
C HIS A 12 2.64 -32.77 -42.90
N ILE A 13 3.66 -32.28 -42.23
CA ILE A 13 5.03 -32.26 -42.73
C ILE A 13 5.90 -33.12 -41.78
N ALA A 14 6.38 -34.23 -42.34
CA ALA A 14 7.36 -35.08 -41.72
C ALA A 14 8.76 -34.43 -41.82
N VAL A 15 9.49 -34.37 -40.74
CA VAL A 15 10.89 -33.98 -40.74
C VAL A 15 11.74 -35.20 -40.45
N SER A 16 12.54 -35.55 -41.41
CA SER A 16 13.50 -36.65 -41.42
C SER A 16 14.62 -36.45 -40.44
N ARG A 17 14.96 -37.54 -39.73
CA ARG A 17 16.15 -37.64 -38.90
C ARG A 17 17.42 -37.68 -39.78
N LEU A 18 18.34 -36.75 -39.54
CA LEU A 18 19.69 -36.85 -40.07
C LEU A 18 20.68 -36.99 -38.86
N SER A 19 21.25 -38.17 -38.69
CA SER A 19 22.32 -38.45 -37.74
C SER A 19 23.62 -37.88 -38.29
N LYS A 20 24.30 -37.04 -37.50
CA LYS A 20 25.72 -36.76 -37.71
C LYS A 20 26.49 -37.01 -36.42
N ARG A 21 27.39 -38.01 -36.52
CA ARG A 21 28.46 -38.30 -35.55
C ARG A 21 29.34 -37.06 -35.47
N VAL A 22 29.59 -36.57 -34.26
CA VAL A 22 30.68 -35.62 -34.00
C VAL A 22 31.67 -36.25 -33.03
N SER A 23 32.90 -36.29 -33.48
CA SER A 23 34.05 -36.83 -32.77
C SER A 23 34.36 -36.06 -31.49
N THR A 24 34.59 -36.81 -30.43
CA THR A 24 35.07 -36.33 -29.13
C THR A 24 36.54 -35.93 -29.24
N ILE A 25 36.86 -34.67 -29.13
CA ILE A 25 38.20 -34.18 -28.82
C ILE A 25 38.22 -33.80 -27.34
N LEU A 26 38.94 -34.63 -26.55
CA LEU A 26 39.29 -34.29 -25.16
C LEU A 26 40.36 -33.19 -25.20
N ILE A 27 39.99 -31.99 -24.81
CA ILE A 27 40.96 -30.97 -24.40
C ILE A 27 40.85 -30.86 -22.87
N SER A 28 41.89 -31.38 -22.21
CA SER A 28 42.11 -31.20 -20.78
C SER A 28 42.54 -29.76 -20.53
N ILE A 29 41.63 -28.91 -20.11
CA ILE A 29 41.96 -27.58 -19.60
C ILE A 29 42.07 -27.71 -18.08
N LEU A 30 43.29 -27.62 -17.56
CA LEU A 30 43.55 -27.35 -16.15
C LEU A 30 42.92 -25.98 -15.82
N GLY A 31 41.74 -25.98 -15.27
CA GLY A 31 41.10 -24.80 -14.72
C GLY A 31 41.77 -24.41 -13.40
N ALA A 32 42.66 -23.43 -13.43
CA ALA A 32 43.03 -22.70 -12.23
C ALA A 32 41.78 -22.04 -11.68
N THR A 33 41.26 -22.56 -10.57
CA THR A 33 40.19 -21.96 -9.81
C THR A 33 40.74 -20.67 -9.17
N THR A 34 40.70 -19.57 -9.89
CA THR A 34 40.85 -18.25 -9.28
C THR A 34 39.62 -18.02 -8.43
N CYS A 35 39.78 -18.19 -7.13
CA CYS A 35 38.87 -17.69 -6.13
C CYS A 35 38.89 -16.15 -6.28
N ALA A 36 38.06 -15.62 -7.16
CA ALA A 36 37.77 -14.21 -7.22
C ALA A 36 37.00 -13.90 -5.93
N THR A 37 37.74 -13.47 -4.90
CA THR A 37 37.14 -12.69 -3.81
C THR A 37 36.48 -11.50 -4.47
N ALA A 38 35.15 -11.52 -4.57
CA ALA A 38 34.40 -10.34 -4.89
C ALA A 38 34.71 -9.34 -3.77
N ILE A 39 35.64 -8.44 -4.04
CA ILE A 39 35.80 -7.23 -3.26
C ILE A 39 34.45 -6.51 -3.45
N ALA A 40 33.64 -6.49 -2.41
CA ALA A 40 32.40 -5.71 -2.41
C ALA A 40 32.78 -4.29 -2.84
N LYS A 41 32.30 -3.86 -3.98
CA LYS A 41 32.57 -2.51 -4.49
C LYS A 41 32.01 -1.58 -3.42
N ALA A 42 32.84 -0.75 -2.79
CA ALA A 42 32.39 0.20 -1.79
C ALA A 42 31.19 0.97 -2.36
N ASP A 43 30.14 1.11 -1.58
CA ASP A 43 28.94 1.83 -2.03
C ASP A 43 29.32 3.26 -2.34
N VAL A 44 29.00 3.71 -3.55
CA VAL A 44 29.37 5.06 -4.02
C VAL A 44 28.71 6.13 -3.17
N ASN A 45 27.48 5.86 -2.69
CA ASN A 45 26.72 6.80 -1.86
C ASN A 45 27.27 6.86 -0.43
N GLU A 46 27.69 5.72 0.15
CA GLU A 46 28.37 5.69 1.45
C GLU A 46 29.67 6.54 1.42
N ALA A 47 30.46 6.37 0.37
CA ALA A 47 31.71 7.12 0.23
C ALA A 47 31.51 8.63 0.01
N LYS A 48 30.43 9.01 -0.68
CA LYS A 48 30.16 10.41 -1.06
C LYS A 48 29.33 11.17 -0.04
N PHE A 49 28.41 10.48 0.65
CA PHE A 49 27.44 11.01 1.62
C PHE A 49 27.44 10.20 2.93
N PRO A 50 28.58 10.13 3.66
CA PRO A 50 28.73 9.18 4.76
C PRO A 50 27.78 9.45 5.93
N ASP A 51 27.47 10.70 6.26
CA ASP A 51 26.58 11.06 7.36
C ASP A 51 25.11 10.72 7.03
N GLN A 52 24.69 11.01 5.79
CA GLN A 52 23.36 10.66 5.30
C GLN A 52 23.19 9.13 5.19
N PHE A 53 24.21 8.44 4.68
CA PHE A 53 24.19 6.97 4.58
C PHE A 53 24.09 6.31 5.95
N LYS A 54 24.85 6.82 6.95
CA LYS A 54 24.80 6.34 8.32
C LYS A 54 23.38 6.47 8.89
N THR A 55 22.78 7.66 8.80
CA THR A 55 21.44 7.88 9.36
C THR A 55 20.35 7.15 8.57
N TRP A 56 20.49 6.95 7.24
CA TRP A 56 19.63 6.05 6.47
C TRP A 56 19.73 4.60 6.98
N ALA A 57 20.93 4.10 7.27
CA ALA A 57 21.12 2.76 7.79
C ALA A 57 20.41 2.56 9.15
N GLU A 58 20.32 3.60 9.98
CA GLU A 58 19.61 3.59 11.26
C GLU A 58 18.09 3.34 11.14
N THR A 59 17.51 3.39 9.94
CA THR A 59 16.11 2.93 9.74
C THR A 59 15.92 1.45 10.05
N GLU A 60 17.01 0.67 10.16
CA GLU A 60 17.02 -0.71 10.68
C GLU A 60 16.63 -0.82 12.14
N GLU A 61 16.78 0.24 12.93
CA GLU A 61 16.40 0.29 14.34
C GLU A 61 14.88 0.41 14.54
N GLN A 62 14.14 0.83 13.52
CA GLN A 62 12.69 1.01 13.56
C GLN A 62 11.97 -0.34 13.36
N THR A 63 12.04 -1.20 14.37
CA THR A 63 11.58 -2.59 14.32
C THR A 63 10.15 -2.80 14.82
N GLU A 64 9.55 -1.80 15.47
CA GLU A 64 8.20 -1.90 16.05
C GLU A 64 7.15 -2.09 14.93
N ARG A 65 6.26 -3.05 15.16
CA ARG A 65 5.19 -3.42 14.24
C ARG A 65 3.92 -3.74 15.01
N GLU A 66 2.94 -2.86 14.91
CA GLU A 66 1.65 -3.04 15.57
C GLU A 66 0.72 -3.88 14.68
N ASP A 67 0.03 -4.85 15.27
CA ASP A 67 -1.07 -5.57 14.61
C ASP A 67 -2.35 -4.71 14.65
N MET A 68 -2.59 -4.00 13.57
CA MET A 68 -3.74 -3.09 13.44
C MET A 68 -5.09 -3.82 13.45
N LEU A 69 -5.14 -5.12 13.12
CA LEU A 69 -6.38 -5.89 13.21
C LEU A 69 -6.68 -6.34 14.65
N ALA A 70 -5.65 -6.49 15.48
CA ALA A 70 -5.84 -6.71 16.92
C ALA A 70 -6.30 -5.43 17.61
N SER A 71 -5.74 -4.27 17.25
CA SER A 71 -6.14 -2.97 17.79
C SER A 71 -7.52 -2.50 17.31
N TYR A 72 -7.89 -2.89 16.07
CA TYR A 72 -9.14 -2.48 15.39
C TYR A 72 -9.83 -3.67 14.72
N PRO A 73 -10.44 -4.62 15.47
CA PRO A 73 -11.03 -5.84 14.91
C PRO A 73 -12.19 -5.59 13.93
N ALA A 74 -12.89 -4.47 14.05
CA ALA A 74 -13.93 -4.06 13.11
C ALA A 74 -13.43 -4.00 11.66
N ASN A 75 -12.15 -3.65 11.45
CA ASN A 75 -11.52 -3.56 10.12
C ASN A 75 -11.59 -4.88 9.36
N ILE A 76 -11.55 -6.01 10.05
CA ILE A 76 -11.69 -7.35 9.46
C ILE A 76 -13.03 -7.48 8.75
N ILE A 77 -14.11 -7.03 9.41
CA ILE A 77 -15.44 -7.03 8.82
C ILE A 77 -15.53 -6.04 7.66
N LEU A 78 -15.05 -4.80 7.85
CA LEU A 78 -15.15 -3.74 6.83
C LEU A 78 -14.32 -4.07 5.57
N TRP A 79 -13.23 -4.82 5.72
CA TRP A 79 -12.39 -5.25 4.60
C TRP A 79 -12.63 -6.70 4.18
N ALA A 80 -13.69 -7.35 4.68
CA ALA A 80 -14.01 -8.73 4.32
C ALA A 80 -14.10 -8.92 2.79
N GLY A 81 -13.53 -10.02 2.31
CA GLY A 81 -13.39 -10.32 0.87
C GLY A 81 -12.12 -9.76 0.23
N SER A 82 -11.37 -8.92 0.93
CA SER A 82 -10.05 -8.44 0.49
C SER A 82 -8.91 -9.11 1.26
N SER A 83 -7.69 -8.97 0.75
CA SER A 83 -6.49 -9.45 1.46
C SER A 83 -6.20 -8.65 2.74
N PHE A 84 -6.71 -7.43 2.87
CA PHE A 84 -6.50 -6.58 4.07
C PHE A 84 -7.19 -7.15 5.31
N ALA A 85 -8.27 -7.91 5.16
CA ALA A 85 -8.91 -8.60 6.28
C ALA A 85 -8.07 -9.76 6.86
N LYS A 86 -7.06 -10.24 6.14
CA LYS A 86 -6.19 -11.34 6.61
C LYS A 86 -5.14 -10.86 7.59
N GLU A 87 -4.50 -9.73 7.30
CA GLU A 87 -3.45 -9.12 8.08
C GLU A 87 -3.28 -7.65 7.70
N TYR A 88 -3.09 -6.79 8.70
CA TYR A 88 -2.74 -5.39 8.52
C TYR A 88 -1.90 -4.92 9.69
N HIS A 89 -0.66 -4.50 9.42
CA HIS A 89 0.29 -4.02 10.39
C HIS A 89 0.71 -2.59 10.11
N SER A 90 1.12 -1.87 11.15
CA SER A 90 1.87 -0.63 10.97
C SER A 90 3.19 -0.90 10.23
N PRO A 91 3.68 0.04 9.40
CA PRO A 91 4.95 -0.12 8.71
C PRO A 91 6.13 0.01 9.67
N ARG A 92 7.24 -0.67 9.36
CA ARG A 92 8.55 -0.48 9.97
C ARG A 92 9.39 0.52 9.15
N GLY A 93 10.62 0.79 9.56
CA GLY A 93 11.55 1.64 8.83
C GLY A 93 11.85 1.14 7.40
N HIS A 94 12.38 2.01 6.57
CA HIS A 94 12.63 1.76 5.14
C HIS A 94 13.49 0.51 4.87
N GLN A 95 14.38 0.15 5.78
CA GLN A 95 15.17 -1.08 5.72
C GLN A 95 14.32 -2.36 5.76
N PHE A 96 13.06 -2.29 6.21
CA PHE A 96 12.15 -3.43 6.27
C PHE A 96 11.13 -3.47 5.13
N ALA A 97 11.15 -2.50 4.20
CA ALA A 97 10.11 -2.37 3.18
C ALA A 97 9.92 -3.64 2.32
N VAL A 98 11.03 -4.31 1.95
CA VAL A 98 11.00 -5.58 1.20
C VAL A 98 10.54 -6.72 2.11
N ALA A 99 11.07 -6.81 3.32
CA ALA A 99 10.71 -7.86 4.28
C ALA A 99 9.22 -7.77 4.66
N ASP A 100 8.70 -6.59 4.94
CA ASP A 100 7.30 -6.40 5.33
C ASP A 100 6.32 -6.82 4.24
N VAL A 101 6.59 -6.46 2.98
CA VAL A 101 5.72 -6.88 1.87
C VAL A 101 5.85 -8.36 1.55
N THR A 102 7.01 -8.98 1.82
CA THR A 102 7.24 -10.41 1.63
C THR A 102 6.57 -11.24 2.71
N GLN A 103 6.68 -10.81 3.97
CA GLN A 103 6.22 -11.57 5.14
C GLN A 103 4.71 -11.49 5.39
N THR A 104 4.03 -10.44 4.94
CA THR A 104 2.59 -10.29 5.16
C THR A 104 1.79 -11.44 4.54
N LEU A 105 0.71 -11.86 5.23
CA LEU A 105 -0.23 -12.90 4.74
C LEU A 105 -0.96 -12.50 3.44
N ARG A 106 -0.80 -11.25 3.01
CA ARG A 106 -1.46 -10.69 1.82
C ARG A 106 -0.76 -10.98 0.51
N THR A 107 0.51 -11.37 0.54
CA THR A 107 1.38 -11.48 -0.65
C THR A 107 2.10 -12.82 -0.70
N GLY A 108 2.65 -13.15 -1.85
CA GLY A 108 3.77 -14.07 -2.04
C GLY A 108 3.46 -15.56 -2.05
N VAL A 109 2.44 -16.05 -1.38
CA VAL A 109 2.10 -17.48 -1.47
C VAL A 109 1.72 -17.79 -2.92
N PRO A 110 2.36 -18.78 -3.59
CA PRO A 110 2.05 -19.11 -4.97
C PRO A 110 0.56 -19.41 -5.15
N PRO A 111 -0.05 -18.96 -6.24
CA PRO A 111 -1.45 -19.26 -6.51
C PRO A 111 -1.62 -20.75 -6.78
N LYS A 112 -2.80 -21.29 -6.43
CA LYS A 112 -3.20 -22.62 -6.88
C LYS A 112 -3.44 -22.61 -8.38
N GLU A 113 -3.46 -23.80 -8.98
CA GLU A 113 -3.81 -23.92 -10.41
C GLU A 113 -5.14 -23.23 -10.71
N GLY A 114 -5.13 -22.31 -11.69
CA GLY A 114 -6.28 -21.48 -12.08
C GLY A 114 -6.52 -20.22 -11.24
N GLU A 115 -5.77 -19.98 -10.17
CA GLU A 115 -5.83 -18.73 -9.39
C GLU A 115 -4.80 -17.72 -9.90
N LYS A 116 -5.16 -16.42 -9.87
CA LYS A 116 -4.21 -15.34 -10.15
C LYS A 116 -3.35 -15.10 -8.92
N GLY A 117 -2.02 -15.04 -9.12
CA GLY A 117 -1.07 -14.64 -8.10
C GLY A 117 -1.20 -13.16 -7.71
N THR A 118 -0.53 -12.77 -6.64
CA THR A 118 -0.34 -11.37 -6.29
C THR A 118 0.46 -10.66 -7.38
N SER A 119 0.01 -9.49 -7.84
CA SER A 119 0.71 -8.70 -8.86
C SER A 119 2.07 -8.20 -8.37
N ALA A 120 3.06 -8.17 -9.26
CA ALA A 120 4.36 -7.54 -9.03
C ALA A 120 4.26 -6.04 -8.71
N SER A 121 3.13 -5.41 -9.03
CA SER A 121 2.86 -4.01 -8.65
C SER A 121 2.99 -3.75 -7.14
N CYS A 122 2.90 -4.77 -6.29
CA CYS A 122 3.16 -4.66 -4.85
C CYS A 122 4.62 -4.27 -4.53
N TRP A 123 5.58 -4.52 -5.42
CA TRP A 123 6.97 -4.09 -5.28
C TRP A 123 7.20 -2.60 -5.54
N THR A 124 6.29 -1.93 -6.27
CA THR A 124 6.49 -0.57 -6.82
C THR A 124 6.99 0.45 -5.79
N CYS A 125 6.55 0.36 -4.53
CA CYS A 125 6.88 1.30 -3.45
C CYS A 125 7.82 0.70 -2.39
N LYS A 126 8.59 -0.36 -2.71
CA LYS A 126 9.38 -1.11 -1.73
C LYS A 126 10.87 -1.17 -2.01
N THR A 127 11.28 -0.85 -3.23
CA THR A 127 12.64 -1.08 -3.72
C THR A 127 12.97 -0.21 -4.93
N PRO A 128 14.23 0.20 -5.12
CA PRO A 128 14.70 0.85 -6.34
C PRO A 128 14.78 -0.13 -7.53
N ASP A 129 14.70 -1.45 -7.30
CA ASP A 129 14.60 -2.42 -8.38
C ASP A 129 13.30 -2.28 -9.17
N ALA A 130 12.21 -1.79 -8.56
CA ALA A 130 10.94 -1.61 -9.26
C ALA A 130 11.05 -0.60 -10.44
N PRO A 131 11.60 0.62 -10.30
CA PRO A 131 11.86 1.50 -11.44
C PRO A 131 12.78 0.88 -12.49
N ARG A 132 13.80 0.09 -12.10
CA ARG A 132 14.67 -0.65 -13.01
C ARG A 132 13.88 -1.65 -13.84
N LEU A 133 13.11 -2.50 -13.18
CA LEU A 133 12.28 -3.52 -13.83
C LEU A 133 11.18 -2.90 -14.73
N ILE A 134 10.57 -1.81 -14.30
CA ILE A 134 9.62 -1.05 -15.13
C ILE A 134 10.29 -0.52 -16.40
N LYS A 135 11.54 -0.05 -16.32
CA LYS A 135 12.31 0.42 -17.48
C LYS A 135 12.64 -0.73 -18.45
N GLU A 136 12.97 -1.90 -17.92
CA GLU A 136 13.35 -3.09 -18.70
C GLU A 136 12.16 -3.78 -19.36
N MET A 137 11.04 -3.94 -18.64
CA MET A 137 9.87 -4.72 -19.05
C MET A 137 8.73 -3.87 -19.60
N GLY A 138 8.78 -2.56 -19.44
CA GLY A 138 7.63 -1.67 -19.58
C GLY A 138 6.69 -1.77 -18.38
N PHE A 139 5.93 -0.71 -18.08
CA PHE A 139 5.11 -0.66 -16.88
C PHE A 139 4.00 -1.71 -16.86
N GLU A 140 3.36 -1.98 -18.01
CA GLU A 140 2.33 -3.02 -18.11
C GLU A 140 2.92 -4.43 -18.00
N GLY A 141 4.09 -4.70 -18.60
CA GLY A 141 4.79 -5.98 -18.52
C GLY A 141 5.22 -6.30 -17.09
N TYR A 142 5.83 -5.34 -16.41
CA TYR A 142 6.16 -5.43 -14.99
C TYR A 142 4.92 -5.73 -14.12
N SER A 143 3.85 -4.97 -14.30
CA SER A 143 2.63 -5.09 -13.50
C SER A 143 1.84 -6.37 -13.79
N ALA A 144 1.98 -6.94 -14.99
CA ALA A 144 1.37 -8.22 -15.37
C ALA A 144 2.07 -9.42 -14.76
N SER A 145 3.34 -9.27 -14.34
CA SER A 145 4.10 -10.32 -13.69
C SER A 145 3.56 -10.60 -12.29
N ASN A 146 3.81 -11.81 -11.77
CA ASN A 146 3.47 -12.13 -10.40
C ASN A 146 4.53 -11.60 -9.43
N PHE A 147 4.12 -11.30 -8.21
CA PHE A 147 4.99 -10.89 -7.11
C PHE A 147 6.14 -11.89 -6.88
N THR A 148 5.81 -13.19 -6.91
CA THR A 148 6.76 -14.28 -6.67
C THR A 148 7.79 -14.38 -7.78
N ASP A 149 7.39 -14.22 -9.04
CA ASP A 149 8.27 -14.37 -10.20
C ASP A 149 9.39 -13.31 -10.22
N LEU A 150 9.11 -12.11 -9.70
CA LEU A 150 10.10 -11.03 -9.61
C LEU A 150 10.84 -10.97 -8.26
N GLY A 151 10.54 -11.86 -7.32
CA GLY A 151 11.17 -11.85 -6.00
C GLY A 151 12.69 -11.99 -6.03
N THR A 152 13.22 -12.79 -6.96
CA THR A 152 14.67 -12.99 -7.17
C THR A 152 15.37 -11.76 -7.77
N GLU A 153 14.62 -10.84 -8.37
CA GLU A 153 15.12 -9.60 -8.95
C GLU A 153 15.22 -8.46 -7.93
N ILE A 154 14.68 -8.65 -6.72
CA ILE A 154 14.64 -7.64 -5.65
C ILE A 154 15.89 -7.78 -4.80
N ASN A 155 16.82 -6.84 -4.97
CA ASN A 155 18.16 -6.89 -4.37
C ASN A 155 18.45 -5.74 -3.41
N SER A 156 17.58 -4.73 -3.34
CA SER A 156 17.76 -3.58 -2.47
C SER A 156 16.44 -3.21 -1.77
N VAL A 157 16.55 -2.72 -0.55
CA VAL A 157 15.46 -2.04 0.18
C VAL A 157 15.28 -0.62 -0.38
N VAL A 158 14.35 0.17 0.16
CA VAL A 158 14.25 1.61 -0.18
C VAL A 158 15.60 2.26 0.05
N TYR A 159 16.15 2.88 -1.00
CA TYR A 159 17.55 3.32 -1.06
C TYR A 159 17.68 4.72 -1.65
N CYS A 160 18.90 5.27 -1.67
CA CYS A 160 19.19 6.62 -2.17
C CYS A 160 18.56 6.92 -3.53
N THR A 161 18.60 5.97 -4.47
CA THR A 161 18.06 6.12 -5.83
C THR A 161 16.54 6.09 -5.93
N ASP A 162 15.82 5.80 -4.84
CA ASP A 162 14.37 6.01 -4.76
C ASP A 162 14.00 7.49 -4.61
N CYS A 163 14.94 8.30 -4.12
CA CYS A 163 14.73 9.71 -3.78
C CYS A 163 15.67 10.66 -4.54
N HIS A 164 16.84 10.17 -4.96
CA HIS A 164 17.90 10.97 -5.58
C HIS A 164 18.36 10.41 -6.92
N VAL A 165 18.92 11.29 -7.74
CA VAL A 165 19.71 10.89 -8.90
C VAL A 165 20.95 10.14 -8.40
N ASP A 166 21.26 9.02 -9.02
CA ASP A 166 22.37 8.15 -8.58
C ASP A 166 23.67 8.93 -8.43
N GLY A 167 24.29 8.80 -7.25
CA GLY A 167 25.52 9.51 -6.90
C GLY A 167 25.40 11.03 -6.80
N SER A 168 24.20 11.60 -6.71
CA SER A 168 23.93 13.04 -6.56
C SER A 168 23.01 13.32 -5.36
N ALA A 169 23.07 14.57 -4.85
CA ALA A 169 22.08 15.08 -3.91
C ALA A 169 20.81 15.59 -4.61
N ASP A 170 20.81 15.68 -5.94
CA ASP A 170 19.65 16.14 -6.71
C ASP A 170 18.47 15.15 -6.52
N LEU A 171 17.30 15.69 -6.23
CA LEU A 171 16.10 14.90 -6.05
C LEU A 171 15.62 14.28 -7.37
N ALA A 172 15.08 13.08 -7.31
CA ALA A 172 14.49 12.35 -8.42
C ALA A 172 13.13 11.79 -8.07
N LEU A 173 12.25 11.69 -9.06
CA LEU A 173 10.95 11.06 -8.95
C LEU A 173 10.88 9.86 -9.92
N PRO A 174 11.47 8.70 -9.57
CA PRO A 174 11.70 7.61 -10.54
C PRO A 174 10.42 6.84 -10.92
N ARG A 175 9.31 7.00 -10.18
CA ARG A 175 8.09 6.19 -10.40
C ARG A 175 7.11 6.83 -11.36
N PRO A 176 6.76 6.16 -12.50
CA PRO A 176 5.91 6.75 -13.55
C PRO A 176 4.51 7.15 -13.09
N HIS A 177 3.90 6.41 -12.14
CA HIS A 177 2.57 6.74 -11.63
C HIS A 177 2.54 8.11 -10.95
N ALA A 178 3.56 8.42 -10.14
CA ALA A 178 3.69 9.70 -9.45
C ALA A 178 3.98 10.84 -10.43
N GLN A 179 4.95 10.66 -11.34
CA GLN A 179 5.23 11.65 -12.39
C GLN A 179 3.99 12.04 -13.18
N ASN A 180 3.21 11.01 -13.59
CA ASN A 180 1.99 11.21 -14.38
C ASN A 180 0.89 11.93 -13.61
N ALA A 181 0.68 11.58 -12.33
CA ALA A 181 -0.36 12.18 -11.50
C ALA A 181 -0.02 13.65 -11.19
N MET A 182 1.19 13.94 -10.74
CA MET A 182 1.65 15.29 -10.41
C MET A 182 1.64 16.21 -11.62
N LYS A 183 2.02 15.70 -12.80
CA LYS A 183 1.89 16.46 -14.04
C LYS A 183 0.44 16.78 -14.40
N LYS A 184 -0.48 15.83 -14.23
CA LYS A 184 -1.91 16.02 -14.54
C LYS A 184 -2.61 16.98 -13.58
N THR A 185 -2.17 17.05 -12.33
CA THR A 185 -2.70 17.97 -11.32
C THR A 185 -2.04 19.36 -11.34
N GLY A 186 -1.14 19.62 -12.30
CA GLY A 186 -0.54 20.94 -12.47
C GLY A 186 0.67 21.22 -11.59
N ILE A 187 1.22 20.19 -10.91
CA ILE A 187 2.42 20.29 -10.07
C ILE A 187 3.54 19.38 -10.59
N PRO A 188 3.99 19.51 -11.85
CA PRO A 188 5.04 18.65 -12.39
C PRO A 188 6.33 18.85 -11.59
N PHE A 189 7.02 17.74 -11.30
CA PHE A 189 8.17 17.68 -10.40
C PHE A 189 9.29 18.68 -10.79
N ASP A 190 9.62 18.75 -12.07
CA ASP A 190 10.67 19.60 -12.61
C ASP A 190 10.38 21.12 -12.55
N LYS A 191 9.17 21.50 -12.14
CA LYS A 191 8.73 22.90 -11.99
C LYS A 191 8.54 23.33 -10.54
N GLN A 192 8.81 22.44 -9.60
CA GLN A 192 8.67 22.72 -8.17
C GLN A 192 10.00 23.18 -7.57
N ASP A 193 9.93 23.91 -6.45
CA ASP A 193 11.09 24.15 -5.61
C ASP A 193 11.53 22.85 -4.89
N VAL A 194 12.72 22.87 -4.31
CA VAL A 194 13.34 21.70 -3.66
C VAL A 194 12.48 21.17 -2.52
N SER A 195 11.80 22.05 -1.79
CA SER A 195 10.95 21.67 -0.66
C SER A 195 9.74 20.84 -1.14
N MET A 196 9.02 21.33 -2.17
CA MET A 196 7.90 20.61 -2.78
C MET A 196 8.38 19.35 -3.53
N GLN A 197 9.54 19.40 -4.21
CA GLN A 197 10.14 18.19 -4.79
C GLN A 197 10.37 17.11 -3.74
N GLY A 198 10.88 17.47 -2.54
CA GLY A 198 11.04 16.57 -1.42
C GLY A 198 9.71 15.95 -0.96
N ALA A 199 8.65 16.76 -0.85
CA ALA A 199 7.33 16.24 -0.53
C ALA A 199 6.81 15.28 -1.62
N GLN A 200 7.01 15.58 -2.90
CA GLN A 200 6.61 14.72 -4.01
C GLN A 200 7.38 13.40 -4.06
N VAL A 201 8.65 13.40 -3.66
CA VAL A 201 9.45 12.19 -3.50
C VAL A 201 8.84 11.27 -2.44
N CYS A 202 8.43 11.79 -1.30
CA CYS A 202 7.68 11.00 -0.30
C CYS A 202 6.32 10.55 -0.86
N GLY A 203 5.59 11.45 -1.51
CA GLY A 203 4.28 11.22 -2.11
C GLY A 203 4.26 10.25 -3.29
N GLN A 204 5.39 9.75 -3.79
CA GLN A 204 5.37 8.66 -4.77
C GLN A 204 4.99 7.31 -4.17
N CYS A 205 5.11 7.15 -2.83
CA CYS A 205 4.79 5.93 -2.09
C CYS A 205 3.77 6.19 -0.97
N HIS A 206 3.88 7.30 -0.25
CA HIS A 206 2.98 7.70 0.83
C HIS A 206 1.77 8.46 0.27
N VAL A 207 0.90 7.74 -0.45
CA VAL A 207 -0.18 8.30 -1.28
C VAL A 207 -1.28 7.28 -1.50
N THR A 208 -2.49 7.78 -1.79
CA THR A 208 -3.59 6.94 -2.28
C THR A 208 -3.32 6.50 -3.72
N TYR A 209 -3.41 5.20 -3.95
CA TYR A 209 -3.27 4.59 -5.27
C TYR A 209 -4.24 3.43 -5.46
N TYR A 210 -4.41 2.99 -6.69
CA TYR A 210 -5.13 1.76 -7.02
C TYR A 210 -4.40 0.98 -8.12
N PHE A 211 -4.69 -0.29 -8.22
CA PHE A 211 -4.26 -1.11 -9.35
C PHE A 211 -5.27 -1.01 -10.47
N GLN A 212 -4.81 -0.64 -11.67
CA GLN A 212 -5.66 -0.44 -12.84
C GLN A 212 -5.85 -1.77 -13.60
N PRO A 213 -6.99 -2.49 -13.44
CA PRO A 213 -7.13 -3.85 -13.96
C PRO A 213 -7.06 -3.92 -15.49
N GLU A 214 -7.60 -2.88 -16.16
CA GLU A 214 -7.59 -2.77 -17.62
C GLU A 214 -6.19 -2.53 -18.22
N LYS A 215 -5.19 -2.31 -17.36
CA LYS A 215 -3.76 -2.16 -17.69
C LYS A 215 -2.89 -3.10 -16.87
N SER A 216 -3.30 -4.34 -16.75
CA SER A 216 -2.52 -5.38 -16.05
C SER A 216 -2.12 -5.02 -14.61
N ASN A 217 -2.99 -4.31 -13.89
CA ASN A 217 -2.75 -3.85 -12.52
C ASN A 217 -1.61 -2.82 -12.35
N VAL A 218 -1.34 -2.00 -13.36
CA VAL A 218 -0.45 -0.86 -13.21
C VAL A 218 -0.89 0.01 -12.03
N VAL A 219 0.07 0.42 -11.20
CA VAL A 219 -0.18 1.39 -10.12
C VAL A 219 -0.57 2.73 -10.72
N ASN A 220 -1.66 3.31 -10.27
CA ASN A 220 -2.13 4.63 -10.71
C ASN A 220 -2.69 5.44 -9.54
N MET A 221 -2.54 6.76 -9.60
CA MET A 221 -3.14 7.68 -8.65
C MET A 221 -4.47 8.21 -9.18
N PRO A 222 -5.54 8.23 -8.38
CA PRO A 222 -6.89 8.62 -8.82
C PRO A 222 -7.13 10.14 -8.86
N TRP A 223 -6.11 10.94 -9.22
CA TRP A 223 -6.10 12.39 -9.05
C TRP A 223 -6.58 13.21 -10.26
N ILE A 224 -7.25 12.59 -11.22
CA ILE A 224 -7.64 13.28 -12.46
C ILE A 224 -8.58 14.49 -12.25
N PHE A 225 -9.34 14.47 -11.16
CA PHE A 225 -10.23 15.58 -10.77
C PHE A 225 -9.69 16.42 -9.59
N GLY A 226 -8.58 15.98 -9.00
CA GLY A 226 -7.95 16.54 -7.80
C GLY A 226 -7.54 15.43 -6.83
N SER A 227 -6.73 15.79 -5.83
CA SER A 227 -6.19 14.86 -4.83
C SER A 227 -6.98 14.84 -3.51
N ASP A 228 -8.04 15.61 -3.40
CA ASP A 228 -8.91 15.55 -2.24
C ASP A 228 -9.87 14.35 -2.28
N THR A 229 -10.38 13.97 -1.12
CA THR A 229 -11.19 12.78 -0.93
C THR A 229 -12.44 12.73 -1.81
N ASP A 230 -13.12 13.88 -2.02
CA ASP A 230 -14.35 13.96 -2.80
C ASP A 230 -14.06 13.80 -4.31
N ASN A 231 -13.01 14.44 -4.80
CA ASN A 231 -12.58 14.31 -6.19
C ASN A 231 -12.05 12.91 -6.51
N ILE A 232 -11.37 12.26 -5.57
CA ILE A 232 -10.95 10.87 -5.70
C ILE A 232 -12.19 9.94 -5.73
N LEU A 233 -13.14 10.13 -4.82
CA LEU A 233 -14.39 9.35 -4.82
C LEU A 233 -15.18 9.55 -6.12
N LYS A 234 -15.30 10.79 -6.57
CA LYS A 234 -15.92 11.13 -7.86
C LYS A 234 -15.23 10.43 -9.04
N TYR A 235 -13.90 10.34 -9.02
CA TYR A 235 -13.14 9.62 -10.03
C TYR A 235 -13.54 8.14 -10.07
N TYR A 236 -13.59 7.48 -8.93
CA TYR A 236 -13.98 6.08 -8.83
C TYR A 236 -15.45 5.85 -9.20
N ASP A 237 -16.36 6.69 -8.73
CA ASP A 237 -17.79 6.55 -9.01
C ASP A 237 -18.11 6.78 -10.50
N THR A 238 -17.48 7.79 -11.13
CA THR A 238 -17.64 8.05 -12.58
C THR A 238 -17.19 6.87 -13.42
N ARG A 239 -16.16 6.15 -12.98
CA ARG A 239 -15.65 4.95 -13.66
C ARG A 239 -16.37 3.67 -13.24
N ARG A 240 -17.29 3.73 -12.29
CA ARG A 240 -17.89 2.56 -11.63
C ARG A 240 -16.84 1.58 -11.12
N PHE A 241 -15.69 2.12 -10.70
CA PHE A 241 -14.58 1.33 -10.21
C PHE A 241 -14.83 0.87 -8.77
N TYR A 242 -14.44 -0.36 -8.48
CA TYR A 242 -14.36 -0.94 -7.14
C TYR A 242 -13.20 -1.94 -7.12
N GLU A 243 -12.61 -2.16 -5.95
CA GLU A 243 -11.53 -3.13 -5.81
C GLU A 243 -12.08 -4.53 -5.56
N TRP A 244 -13.16 -4.65 -4.78
CA TRP A 244 -13.86 -5.92 -4.56
C TRP A 244 -15.32 -5.66 -4.21
N ILE A 245 -16.13 -6.73 -4.32
CA ILE A 245 -17.50 -6.76 -3.81
C ILE A 245 -17.47 -7.35 -2.39
N HIS A 246 -17.99 -6.61 -1.44
CA HIS A 246 -18.06 -7.07 -0.05
C HIS A 246 -18.92 -8.33 0.08
N PRO A 247 -18.41 -9.46 0.62
CA PRO A 247 -19.12 -10.72 0.58
C PRO A 247 -20.41 -10.72 1.42
N ILE A 248 -20.49 -9.89 2.44
CA ILE A 248 -21.63 -9.81 3.36
C ILE A 248 -22.72 -8.92 2.77
N SER A 249 -22.41 -7.66 2.47
CA SER A 249 -23.39 -6.64 2.04
C SER A 249 -23.57 -6.53 0.54
N LYS A 250 -22.69 -7.13 -0.27
CA LYS A 250 -22.57 -6.95 -1.74
C LYS A 250 -22.21 -5.52 -2.16
N THR A 251 -21.69 -4.72 -1.25
CA THR A 251 -21.25 -3.34 -1.52
C THR A 251 -19.96 -3.35 -2.36
N PRO A 252 -19.88 -2.52 -3.43
CA PRO A 252 -18.63 -2.32 -4.17
C PRO A 252 -17.67 -1.43 -3.36
N ILE A 253 -16.59 -1.99 -2.83
CA ILE A 253 -15.68 -1.35 -1.88
C ILE A 253 -14.42 -0.81 -2.56
N LEU A 254 -13.88 0.24 -1.97
CA LEU A 254 -12.61 0.90 -2.29
C LEU A 254 -11.64 0.76 -1.12
N LYS A 255 -10.34 0.93 -1.38
CA LYS A 255 -9.29 1.03 -0.34
C LYS A 255 -8.45 2.28 -0.54
N ALA A 256 -8.33 3.09 0.50
CA ALA A 256 -7.61 4.36 0.43
C ALA A 256 -6.08 4.23 0.40
N ARG A 257 -5.51 3.15 0.90
CA ARG A 257 -4.06 2.92 0.99
C ARG A 257 -3.38 3.81 2.04
N HIS A 258 -2.58 4.82 1.61
CA HIS A 258 -1.70 5.62 2.47
C HIS A 258 -1.80 7.11 2.10
N PRO A 259 -2.92 7.81 2.41
CA PRO A 259 -3.19 9.16 1.91
C PRO A 259 -2.43 10.28 2.66
N GLU A 260 -1.19 10.03 3.07
CA GLU A 260 -0.39 11.01 3.82
C GLU A 260 -0.13 12.28 3.02
N PHE A 261 0.28 12.14 1.73
CA PHE A 261 0.52 13.30 0.87
C PHE A 261 -0.76 14.11 0.64
N GLU A 262 -1.88 13.43 0.43
CA GLU A 262 -3.17 14.08 0.24
C GLU A 262 -3.60 14.87 1.50
N HIS A 263 -3.48 14.28 2.68
CA HIS A 263 -3.80 14.97 3.94
C HIS A 263 -2.88 16.14 4.20
N TRP A 264 -1.57 15.92 4.10
CA TRP A 264 -0.58 16.98 4.29
C TRP A 264 -0.80 18.13 3.30
N SER A 265 -1.03 17.88 2.03
CA SER A 265 -1.13 18.90 0.97
C SER A 265 -2.26 19.92 1.17
N ARG A 266 -3.20 19.63 2.08
CA ARG A 266 -4.33 20.50 2.47
C ARG A 266 -4.25 20.98 3.92
N SER A 267 -3.10 20.82 4.55
CA SER A 267 -2.88 21.21 5.95
C SER A 267 -2.34 22.63 6.06
N LYS A 268 -2.42 23.19 7.27
CA LYS A 268 -1.78 24.46 7.62
C LYS A 268 -0.27 24.41 7.48
N HIS A 269 0.36 23.25 7.68
CA HIS A 269 1.77 23.06 7.46
C HIS A 269 2.13 23.23 5.97
N ALA A 270 1.36 22.63 5.07
CA ALA A 270 1.57 22.80 3.63
C ALA A 270 1.35 24.26 3.17
N GLU A 271 0.34 24.96 3.71
CA GLU A 271 0.11 26.39 3.46
C GLU A 271 1.31 27.27 3.90
N ALA A 272 1.98 26.86 4.97
CA ALA A 272 3.19 27.51 5.47
C ALA A 272 4.49 27.02 4.81
N ASN A 273 4.41 26.22 3.74
CA ASN A 273 5.55 25.57 3.07
C ASN A 273 6.41 24.68 3.99
N VAL A 274 5.80 24.13 5.05
CA VAL A 274 6.40 23.11 5.92
C VAL A 274 6.08 21.74 5.31
N THR A 275 7.11 21.07 4.80
CA THR A 275 6.95 19.84 4.03
C THR A 275 7.37 18.59 4.81
N CYS A 276 7.24 17.42 4.18
CA CYS A 276 7.63 16.14 4.77
C CYS A 276 9.08 16.17 5.28
N ILE A 277 10.00 16.68 4.46
CA ILE A 277 11.43 16.74 4.80
C ILE A 277 11.71 17.70 5.97
N THR A 278 10.93 18.78 6.10
CA THR A 278 11.08 19.75 7.20
C THR A 278 10.88 19.08 8.57
N CYS A 279 9.91 18.17 8.66
CA CYS A 279 9.54 17.50 9.91
C CYS A 279 10.29 16.17 10.13
N HIS A 280 10.44 15.36 9.07
CA HIS A 280 10.95 13.99 9.15
C HIS A 280 12.44 13.84 8.84
N MET A 281 13.11 14.90 8.40
CA MET A 281 14.53 14.88 8.03
C MET A 281 15.26 16.11 8.63
N PRO A 282 15.43 16.14 9.96
CA PRO A 282 16.06 17.29 10.63
C PRO A 282 17.48 17.54 10.13
N VAL A 283 17.90 18.80 10.12
CA VAL A 283 19.30 19.17 9.92
C VAL A 283 20.07 18.89 11.19
N GLU A 284 21.18 18.20 11.08
CA GLU A 284 22.10 17.85 12.14
C GLU A 284 23.51 18.32 11.85
N GLU A 285 24.37 18.33 12.86
CA GLU A 285 25.77 18.68 12.77
C GLU A 285 26.62 17.44 13.04
N ASN A 286 27.59 17.16 12.18
CA ASN A 286 28.51 16.05 12.38
C ASN A 286 29.65 16.44 13.34
N ALA A 287 30.53 15.49 13.65
CA ALA A 287 31.65 15.70 14.58
C ALA A 287 32.67 16.77 14.12
N LYS A 288 32.57 17.25 12.88
CA LYS A 288 33.43 18.32 12.34
C LYS A 288 32.75 19.68 12.36
N GLY A 289 31.49 19.78 12.80
CA GLY A 289 30.68 20.99 12.73
C GLY A 289 30.09 21.27 11.34
N GLU A 290 29.94 20.24 10.50
CA GLU A 290 29.32 20.35 9.17
C GLU A 290 27.86 19.94 9.25
N GLU A 291 26.95 20.78 8.73
CA GLU A 291 25.53 20.48 8.69
C GLU A 291 25.20 19.39 7.64
N PHE A 292 24.32 18.48 7.98
CA PHE A 292 23.78 17.48 7.08
C PHE A 292 22.31 17.16 7.39
N THR A 293 21.57 16.70 6.40
CA THR A 293 20.18 16.24 6.58
C THR A 293 20.16 14.80 7.06
N ASN A 294 19.52 14.56 8.21
CA ASN A 294 19.32 13.21 8.76
C ASN A 294 18.35 12.39 7.88
N HIS A 295 18.75 11.19 7.49
CA HIS A 295 17.99 10.29 6.61
C HIS A 295 17.35 9.10 7.35
N LYS A 296 17.24 9.12 8.67
CA LYS A 296 16.51 8.11 9.44
C LYS A 296 15.00 8.15 9.16
N VAL A 297 14.49 9.31 8.75
CA VAL A 297 13.08 9.50 8.33
C VAL A 297 12.12 8.91 9.37
N ASP A 298 12.28 9.31 10.62
CA ASP A 298 11.47 8.82 11.74
C ASP A 298 10.39 9.85 12.19
N LYS A 299 9.80 9.62 13.37
CA LYS A 299 8.80 10.51 13.96
C LYS A 299 9.41 11.89 14.23
N ALA A 300 8.68 12.97 13.87
CA ALA A 300 9.17 14.34 13.99
C ALA A 300 9.28 14.84 15.44
N LEU A 301 8.36 14.42 16.32
CA LEU A 301 8.27 14.93 17.69
C LEU A 301 9.54 14.71 18.56
N PRO A 302 10.31 13.62 18.43
CA PRO A 302 11.60 13.50 19.12
C PRO A 302 12.60 14.60 18.75
N HIS A 303 12.50 15.14 17.54
CA HIS A 303 13.37 16.19 16.99
C HIS A 303 12.76 17.60 17.11
N PHE A 304 11.86 17.82 18.09
CA PHE A 304 11.12 19.08 18.28
C PHE A 304 12.01 20.32 18.20
N ASP A 305 13.15 20.30 18.89
CA ASP A 305 14.10 21.43 18.96
C ASP A 305 14.76 21.77 17.61
N LYS A 306 14.64 20.90 16.61
CA LYS A 306 15.20 21.10 15.27
C LYS A 306 14.13 21.37 14.22
N THR A 307 12.94 20.81 14.41
CA THR A 307 11.89 20.76 13.38
C THR A 307 10.66 21.61 13.70
N CYS A 308 10.36 21.85 14.99
CA CYS A 308 9.10 22.48 15.42
C CYS A 308 9.30 23.84 16.09
N ILE A 309 10.42 24.03 16.84
CA ILE A 309 10.66 25.20 17.70
C ILE A 309 10.63 26.53 16.98
N GLY A 310 10.86 26.55 15.65
CA GLY A 310 10.79 27.76 14.85
C GLY A 310 9.40 28.38 14.75
N CYS A 311 8.33 27.61 15.06
CA CYS A 311 6.94 28.05 14.96
C CYS A 311 6.10 27.67 16.19
N HIS A 312 6.53 26.72 17.02
CA HIS A 312 5.83 26.24 18.20
C HIS A 312 6.60 26.56 19.47
N ASP A 313 5.90 27.06 20.49
CA ASP A 313 6.52 27.57 21.71
C ASP A 313 7.00 26.47 22.65
N SER A 314 6.30 25.32 22.72
CA SER A 314 6.73 24.22 23.60
C SER A 314 6.41 22.83 23.05
N LYS A 315 7.28 21.87 23.34
CA LYS A 315 7.09 20.45 23.00
C LYS A 315 5.90 19.86 23.74
N GLU A 316 5.70 20.26 24.99
CA GLU A 316 4.61 19.80 25.84
C GLU A 316 3.25 20.18 25.27
N GLU A 317 3.09 21.42 24.77
CA GLU A 317 1.84 21.87 24.15
C GLU A 317 1.55 21.13 22.85
N VAL A 318 2.57 20.94 22.00
CA VAL A 318 2.42 20.18 20.76
C VAL A 318 2.07 18.72 21.06
N THR A 319 2.75 18.09 22.05
CA THR A 319 2.45 16.72 22.46
C THR A 319 1.02 16.59 22.97
N ALA A 320 0.59 17.47 23.89
CA ALA A 320 -0.74 17.44 24.45
C ALA A 320 -1.83 17.62 23.35
N LYS A 321 -1.56 18.48 22.36
CA LYS A 321 -2.48 18.67 21.23
C LYS A 321 -2.53 17.43 20.33
N LEU A 322 -1.40 16.84 19.99
CA LEU A 322 -1.33 15.61 19.18
C LEU A 322 -2.07 14.44 19.86
N ASP A 323 -1.90 14.29 21.16
CA ASP A 323 -2.56 13.24 21.95
C ASP A 323 -4.10 13.49 22.02
N ALA A 324 -4.53 14.73 22.18
CA ALA A 324 -5.93 15.08 22.17
C ALA A 324 -6.57 14.85 20.79
N ASP A 325 -5.93 15.30 19.70
CA ASP A 325 -6.41 15.12 18.34
C ASP A 325 -6.47 13.61 17.98
N LYS A 326 -5.46 12.84 18.37
CA LYS A 326 -5.43 11.39 18.17
C LYS A 326 -6.58 10.70 18.90
N HIS A 327 -6.76 10.99 20.18
CA HIS A 327 -7.83 10.39 20.98
C HIS A 327 -9.23 10.69 20.42
N GLU A 328 -9.48 11.94 20.01
CA GLU A 328 -10.74 12.34 19.42
C GLU A 328 -10.98 11.61 18.08
N ILE A 329 -10.01 11.61 17.17
CA ILE A 329 -10.11 10.94 15.86
C ILE A 329 -10.34 9.43 16.04
N GLU A 330 -9.61 8.77 16.92
CA GLU A 330 -9.80 7.34 17.19
C GLU A 330 -11.17 7.04 17.79
N THR A 331 -11.69 7.91 18.67
CA THR A 331 -13.03 7.78 19.25
C THR A 331 -14.10 7.89 18.17
N MET A 332 -14.03 8.89 17.31
CA MET A 332 -14.94 9.06 16.19
C MET A 332 -14.86 7.87 15.22
N ALA A 333 -13.65 7.37 14.93
CA ALA A 333 -13.46 6.23 14.03
C ALA A 333 -14.13 4.95 14.56
N ARG A 334 -13.98 4.65 15.85
CA ARG A 334 -14.64 3.48 16.48
C ARG A 334 -16.16 3.57 16.44
N GLU A 335 -16.74 4.78 16.60
CA GLU A 335 -18.18 4.98 16.42
C GLU A 335 -18.62 4.64 14.99
N VAL A 336 -17.91 5.16 14.00
CA VAL A 336 -18.19 4.90 12.57
C VAL A 336 -18.05 3.41 12.24
N GLU A 337 -16.99 2.75 12.70
CA GLU A 337 -16.75 1.32 12.53
C GLU A 337 -17.95 0.50 13.01
N GLY A 338 -18.43 0.78 14.22
CA GLY A 338 -19.62 0.11 14.77
C GLY A 338 -20.88 0.32 13.93
N LEU A 339 -21.08 1.51 13.38
CA LEU A 339 -22.20 1.81 12.50
C LEU A 339 -22.10 1.09 11.15
N LEU A 340 -20.92 1.08 10.53
CA LEU A 340 -20.67 0.44 9.25
C LEU A 340 -20.78 -1.09 9.35
N VAL A 341 -20.20 -1.71 10.40
CA VAL A 341 -20.36 -3.14 10.66
C VAL A 341 -21.83 -3.53 10.74
N LYS A 342 -22.64 -2.75 11.49
CA LYS A 342 -24.09 -2.99 11.57
C LYS A 342 -24.76 -2.84 10.21
N ALA A 343 -24.42 -1.81 9.43
CA ALA A 343 -24.98 -1.60 8.10
C ALA A 343 -24.68 -2.77 7.14
N HIS A 344 -23.46 -3.34 7.17
CA HIS A 344 -23.13 -4.53 6.36
C HIS A 344 -24.00 -5.73 6.72
N TYR A 345 -24.26 -5.98 7.99
CA TYR A 345 -25.08 -7.13 8.43
C TYR A 345 -26.58 -6.88 8.25
N GLU A 346 -27.06 -5.65 8.41
CA GLU A 346 -28.42 -5.25 8.05
C GLU A 346 -28.66 -5.43 6.54
N ALA A 347 -27.70 -5.04 5.70
CA ALA A 347 -27.76 -5.31 4.26
C ALA A 347 -27.79 -6.81 3.95
N LYS A 348 -26.97 -7.62 4.65
CA LYS A 348 -27.01 -9.08 4.50
C LYS A 348 -28.41 -9.62 4.81
N ALA A 349 -28.98 -9.23 5.96
CA ALA A 349 -30.29 -9.69 6.37
C ALA A 349 -31.39 -9.32 5.35
N ALA A 350 -31.30 -8.12 4.77
CA ALA A 350 -32.22 -7.69 3.72
C ALA A 350 -32.06 -8.54 2.44
N TRP A 351 -30.82 -8.81 1.99
CA TRP A 351 -30.57 -9.71 0.85
C TRP A 351 -31.08 -11.13 1.09
N ASP A 352 -30.84 -11.68 2.28
CA ASP A 352 -31.26 -13.03 2.64
C ASP A 352 -32.80 -13.14 2.70
N ALA A 353 -33.49 -12.05 3.05
CA ALA A 353 -34.94 -11.95 3.05
C ALA A 353 -35.56 -11.68 1.67
N GLY A 354 -34.74 -11.57 0.61
CA GLY A 354 -35.21 -11.42 -0.78
C GLY A 354 -35.32 -9.98 -1.26
N ALA A 355 -34.64 -9.01 -0.60
CA ALA A 355 -34.55 -7.64 -1.11
C ALA A 355 -34.01 -7.62 -2.56
N ASN A 356 -34.51 -6.71 -3.38
CA ASN A 356 -34.00 -6.49 -4.71
C ASN A 356 -33.04 -5.30 -4.79
N TRP A 357 -32.37 -5.12 -5.93
CA TRP A 357 -31.40 -4.06 -6.12
C TRP A 357 -32.00 -2.65 -6.01
N GLU A 358 -33.24 -2.47 -6.46
CA GLU A 358 -33.94 -1.17 -6.39
C GLU A 358 -34.13 -0.71 -4.95
N GLN A 359 -34.53 -1.66 -4.07
CA GLN A 359 -34.66 -1.41 -2.63
C GLN A 359 -33.33 -1.10 -1.94
N MET A 360 -32.25 -1.75 -2.38
CA MET A 360 -30.96 -1.77 -1.69
C MET A 360 -29.98 -0.68 -2.18
N ASN A 361 -30.11 -0.21 -3.42
CA ASN A 361 -29.09 0.63 -4.06
C ASN A 361 -28.66 1.84 -3.24
N SER A 362 -29.63 2.59 -2.66
CA SER A 362 -29.35 3.77 -1.86
C SER A 362 -28.54 3.44 -0.59
N ALA A 363 -28.88 2.34 0.08
CA ALA A 363 -28.14 1.88 1.26
C ALA A 363 -26.74 1.40 0.90
N ILE A 364 -26.58 0.64 -0.19
CA ILE A 364 -25.31 0.14 -0.67
C ILE A 364 -24.36 1.28 -1.03
N MET A 365 -24.85 2.32 -1.73
CA MET A 365 -24.03 3.47 -2.06
C MET A 365 -23.67 4.30 -0.82
N ALA A 366 -24.57 4.40 0.16
CA ALA A 366 -24.27 5.07 1.42
C ALA A 366 -23.22 4.29 2.25
N ILE A 367 -23.27 2.96 2.29
CA ILE A 367 -22.20 2.12 2.90
C ILE A 367 -20.88 2.39 2.19
N ARG A 368 -20.85 2.35 0.84
CA ARG A 368 -19.64 2.60 0.04
C ARG A 368 -19.01 3.95 0.36
N HIS A 369 -19.81 5.02 0.37
CA HIS A 369 -19.31 6.36 0.62
C HIS A 369 -18.90 6.56 2.09
N GLY A 370 -19.66 6.01 3.03
CA GLY A 370 -19.31 6.04 4.45
C GLY A 370 -18.00 5.31 4.73
N GLN A 371 -17.84 4.12 4.18
CA GLN A 371 -16.61 3.34 4.35
C GLN A 371 -15.41 3.99 3.64
N TRP A 372 -15.60 4.63 2.47
CA TRP A 372 -14.57 5.39 1.81
C TRP A 372 -14.02 6.54 2.66
N HIS A 373 -14.90 7.38 3.22
CA HIS A 373 -14.47 8.49 4.07
C HIS A 373 -13.78 8.02 5.35
N TRP A 374 -14.30 6.95 5.97
CA TRP A 374 -13.67 6.33 7.12
C TRP A 374 -12.29 5.75 6.76
N ASP A 375 -12.20 4.98 5.67
CA ASP A 375 -10.96 4.33 5.26
C ASP A 375 -9.90 5.37 4.83
N PHE A 376 -10.31 6.46 4.19
CA PHE A 376 -9.39 7.55 3.84
C PHE A 376 -8.82 8.25 5.08
N ALA A 377 -9.62 8.45 6.12
CA ALA A 377 -9.14 8.97 7.39
C ALA A 377 -8.20 7.98 8.10
N MET A 378 -8.63 6.71 8.24
CA MET A 378 -7.93 5.74 9.11
C MET A 378 -6.79 5.01 8.43
N ALA A 379 -6.65 5.09 7.12
CA ALA A 379 -5.52 4.51 6.39
C ALA A 379 -4.24 5.36 6.48
N SER A 380 -4.33 6.59 6.96
CA SER A 380 -3.19 7.46 7.28
C SER A 380 -2.76 7.25 8.72
N HIS A 381 -1.49 6.86 8.92
CA HIS A 381 -0.94 6.66 10.26
C HIS A 381 -0.63 7.97 11.00
N GLY A 382 -0.50 9.08 10.27
CA GLY A 382 -0.16 10.39 10.80
C GLY A 382 -1.27 11.43 10.72
N LEU A 383 -2.51 11.05 10.47
CA LEU A 383 -3.62 11.99 10.25
C LEU A 383 -3.75 13.07 11.33
N TYR A 384 -3.63 12.68 12.60
CA TYR A 384 -3.71 13.58 13.75
C TYR A 384 -2.59 14.63 13.80
N ALA A 385 -1.47 14.40 13.11
CA ALA A 385 -0.38 15.35 12.95
C ALA A 385 -0.42 16.08 11.60
N HIS A 386 -0.81 15.36 10.53
CA HIS A 386 -0.82 15.92 9.17
C HIS A 386 -1.99 16.85 8.94
N ASN A 387 -3.21 16.43 9.27
CA ASN A 387 -4.42 17.24 9.08
C ASN A 387 -5.59 16.75 9.96
N PRO A 388 -5.58 17.03 11.27
CA PRO A 388 -6.65 16.58 12.19
C PRO A 388 -8.03 17.14 11.84
N ASP A 389 -8.10 18.36 11.32
CA ASP A 389 -9.36 19.00 10.93
C ASP A 389 -10.03 18.26 9.77
N GLU A 390 -9.26 17.81 8.78
CA GLU A 390 -9.77 16.95 7.72
C GLU A 390 -10.20 15.58 8.27
N GLY A 391 -9.45 15.01 9.21
CA GLY A 391 -9.83 13.77 9.89
C GLY A 391 -11.23 13.84 10.50
N ARG A 392 -11.51 14.89 11.28
CA ARG A 392 -12.83 15.15 11.89
C ARG A 392 -13.92 15.29 10.84
N MET A 393 -13.65 16.04 9.79
CA MET A 393 -14.58 16.25 8.69
C MET A 393 -14.94 14.93 8.00
N LEU A 394 -13.96 14.11 7.68
CA LEU A 394 -14.15 12.82 7.01
C LEU A 394 -14.94 11.84 7.87
N LEU A 395 -14.61 11.73 9.16
CA LEU A 395 -15.32 10.85 10.08
C LEU A 395 -16.76 11.32 10.36
N THR A 396 -17.00 12.63 10.39
CA THR A 396 -18.36 13.19 10.45
C THR A 396 -19.18 12.81 9.22
N ARG A 397 -18.60 12.90 8.01
CA ARG A 397 -19.25 12.45 6.77
C ARG A 397 -19.49 10.96 6.75
N ALA A 398 -18.52 10.16 7.19
CA ALA A 398 -18.65 8.71 7.31
C ALA A 398 -19.79 8.32 8.25
N THR A 399 -19.88 8.98 9.41
CA THR A 399 -20.98 8.81 10.37
C THR A 399 -22.34 9.12 9.73
N SER A 400 -22.44 10.22 9.01
CA SER A 400 -23.69 10.62 8.32
C SER A 400 -24.13 9.59 7.29
N GLN A 401 -23.19 9.11 6.45
CA GLN A 401 -23.45 8.10 5.43
C GLN A 401 -23.84 6.76 6.06
N ALA A 402 -23.15 6.32 7.11
CA ALA A 402 -23.47 5.08 7.82
C ALA A 402 -24.86 5.13 8.46
N LYS A 403 -25.22 6.26 9.09
CA LYS A 403 -26.57 6.48 9.65
C LYS A 403 -27.63 6.49 8.55
N MET A 404 -27.38 7.12 7.41
CA MET A 404 -28.28 7.11 6.25
C MET A 404 -28.47 5.69 5.71
N ALA A 405 -27.40 4.94 5.53
CA ALA A 405 -27.46 3.53 5.07
C ALA A 405 -28.38 2.71 5.99
N ARG A 406 -28.18 2.79 7.30
CA ARG A 406 -28.96 2.06 8.30
C ARG A 406 -30.43 2.50 8.34
N ALA A 407 -30.72 3.76 8.15
CA ALA A 407 -32.10 4.26 8.07
C ALA A 407 -32.85 3.66 6.87
N VAL A 408 -32.22 3.61 5.69
CA VAL A 408 -32.79 2.98 4.50
C VAL A 408 -32.97 1.47 4.73
N LEU A 409 -31.96 0.80 5.30
CA LEU A 409 -32.00 -0.63 5.59
C LEU A 409 -33.11 -0.99 6.59
N ALA A 410 -33.34 -0.16 7.61
CA ALA A 410 -34.44 -0.34 8.55
C ALA A 410 -35.80 -0.38 7.85
N GLN A 411 -36.05 0.53 6.90
CA GLN A 411 -37.29 0.54 6.11
C GLN A 411 -37.42 -0.69 5.21
N VAL A 412 -36.32 -1.12 4.59
CA VAL A 412 -36.30 -2.34 3.75
C VAL A 412 -36.61 -3.58 4.59
N LEU A 413 -35.94 -3.73 5.74
CA LEU A 413 -36.13 -4.85 6.66
C LEU A 413 -37.56 -4.90 7.23
N GLU A 414 -38.13 -3.74 7.58
CA GLU A 414 -39.53 -3.64 8.00
C GLU A 414 -40.49 -4.11 6.89
N GLY A 415 -40.30 -3.64 5.66
CA GLY A 415 -41.09 -4.05 4.49
C GLY A 415 -41.00 -5.56 4.21
N LEU A 416 -39.84 -6.16 4.48
CA LEU A 416 -39.59 -7.62 4.35
C LEU A 416 -39.98 -8.42 5.60
N LYS A 417 -40.50 -7.76 6.66
CA LYS A 417 -40.90 -8.37 7.93
C LYS A 417 -39.73 -9.07 8.66
N VAL A 418 -38.53 -8.57 8.48
CA VAL A 418 -37.33 -9.04 9.23
C VAL A 418 -37.34 -8.36 10.60
N THR A 419 -37.52 -9.13 11.66
CA THR A 419 -37.63 -8.62 13.04
C THR A 419 -36.33 -8.67 13.84
N LYS A 420 -35.32 -9.40 13.34
CA LYS A 420 -34.04 -9.59 14.02
C LYS A 420 -32.90 -9.62 13.03
N VAL A 421 -31.83 -8.89 13.33
CA VAL A 421 -30.54 -8.95 12.62
C VAL A 421 -29.51 -9.46 13.60
N GLU A 422 -28.76 -10.48 13.19
CA GLU A 422 -27.61 -10.99 13.94
C GLU A 422 -26.36 -10.21 13.56
N TYR A 423 -25.62 -9.70 14.56
CA TYR A 423 -24.39 -8.97 14.37
C TYR A 423 -23.19 -9.82 14.79
N PRO A 424 -22.01 -9.61 14.17
CA PRO A 424 -20.81 -10.35 14.54
C PRO A 424 -20.25 -9.86 15.88
N ASP A 425 -19.54 -10.74 16.55
CA ASP A 425 -18.65 -10.33 17.64
C ASP A 425 -17.36 -9.75 17.05
N ILE A 426 -17.07 -8.51 17.38
CA ILE A 426 -15.85 -7.78 16.97
C ILE A 426 -15.02 -7.36 18.19
N SER A 427 -15.17 -8.04 19.31
CA SER A 427 -14.42 -7.74 20.54
C SER A 427 -12.95 -8.16 20.46
N SER A 428 -12.63 -9.09 19.55
CA SER A 428 -11.26 -9.53 19.28
C SER A 428 -11.02 -9.79 17.79
N LYS A 429 -9.73 -9.88 17.41
CA LYS A 429 -9.30 -10.28 16.07
C LYS A 429 -9.82 -11.66 15.69
N GLU A 430 -9.73 -12.61 16.62
CA GLU A 430 -10.13 -14.01 16.42
C GLU A 430 -11.64 -14.14 16.17
N SER A 431 -12.48 -13.45 16.96
CA SER A 431 -13.93 -13.47 16.77
C SER A 431 -14.34 -12.82 15.45
N ALA A 432 -13.69 -11.70 15.07
CA ALA A 432 -13.93 -11.03 13.79
C ALA A 432 -13.46 -11.89 12.60
N HIS A 433 -12.30 -12.55 12.66
CA HIS A 433 -11.85 -13.52 11.66
C HIS A 433 -12.82 -14.68 11.49
N ALA A 434 -13.30 -15.26 12.60
CA ALA A 434 -14.29 -16.33 12.58
C ALA A 434 -15.58 -15.90 11.89
N ALA A 435 -16.06 -14.67 12.14
CA ALA A 435 -17.27 -14.12 11.54
C ALA A 435 -17.22 -14.01 10.01
N VAL A 436 -16.01 -13.85 9.43
CA VAL A 436 -15.79 -13.75 7.97
C VAL A 436 -15.13 -15.01 7.37
N GLY A 437 -14.95 -16.06 8.16
CA GLY A 437 -14.42 -17.35 7.70
C GLY A 437 -12.92 -17.35 7.41
N ILE A 438 -12.14 -16.45 8.03
CA ILE A 438 -10.67 -16.42 7.89
C ILE A 438 -10.05 -17.35 8.95
N ASN A 439 -9.21 -18.27 8.50
CA ASN A 439 -8.36 -19.11 9.36
C ASN A 439 -6.92 -18.60 9.28
N GLU A 440 -6.55 -17.73 10.21
CA GLU A 440 -5.23 -17.10 10.25
C GLU A 440 -4.11 -18.13 10.44
N ALA A 441 -4.31 -19.15 11.27
CA ALA A 441 -3.29 -20.19 11.51
C ALA A 441 -2.93 -20.93 10.21
N LYS A 442 -3.93 -21.28 9.40
CA LYS A 442 -3.71 -21.93 8.09
C LYS A 442 -2.99 -21.00 7.11
N LEU A 443 -3.32 -19.70 7.12
CA LEU A 443 -2.64 -18.72 6.26
C LEU A 443 -1.19 -18.53 6.70
N SER A 444 -0.93 -18.50 8.01
CA SER A 444 0.41 -18.38 8.58
C SER A 444 1.27 -19.60 8.26
N GLU A 445 0.71 -20.83 8.36
CA GLU A 445 1.40 -22.05 7.96
C GLU A 445 1.81 -22.00 6.47
N ALA A 446 0.88 -21.65 5.59
CA ALA A 446 1.17 -21.52 4.16
C ALA A 446 2.24 -20.44 3.89
N LYS A 447 2.22 -19.34 4.61
CA LYS A 447 3.22 -18.27 4.52
C LYS A 447 4.58 -18.76 5.00
N GLN A 448 4.67 -19.47 6.11
CA GLN A 448 5.93 -20.04 6.62
C GLN A 448 6.54 -21.03 5.63
N MET A 449 5.72 -21.89 5.02
CA MET A 449 6.20 -22.79 3.96
C MET A 449 6.74 -22.00 2.76
N PHE A 450 6.04 -20.98 2.30
CA PHE A 450 6.50 -20.12 1.22
C PHE A 450 7.84 -19.43 1.55
N ILE A 451 7.97 -18.86 2.74
CA ILE A 451 9.22 -18.22 3.19
C ILE A 451 10.36 -19.24 3.18
N LYS A 452 10.17 -20.40 3.79
CA LYS A 452 11.20 -21.45 3.92
C LYS A 452 11.59 -22.09 2.58
N ASP A 453 10.61 -22.35 1.73
CA ASP A 453 10.83 -23.16 0.52
C ASP A 453 11.18 -22.34 -0.70
N GLU A 454 10.77 -21.09 -0.77
CA GLU A 454 11.01 -20.19 -1.88
C GLU A 454 11.95 -19.04 -1.49
N VAL A 455 11.56 -18.24 -0.49
CA VAL A 455 12.26 -16.98 -0.20
C VAL A 455 13.66 -17.21 0.35
N GLU A 456 13.81 -18.03 1.40
CA GLU A 456 15.13 -18.30 2.03
C GLU A 456 16.11 -18.99 1.11
N LYS A 457 15.61 -19.76 0.11
CA LYS A 457 16.46 -20.51 -0.82
C LYS A 457 16.87 -19.72 -2.06
N HIS A 458 16.02 -18.79 -2.51
CA HIS A 458 16.16 -18.22 -3.85
C HIS A 458 16.23 -16.69 -3.87
N TRP A 459 15.71 -16.00 -2.82
CA TRP A 459 15.66 -14.55 -2.82
C TRP A 459 16.80 -13.93 -2.03
N ASN A 460 17.00 -12.63 -2.21
CA ASN A 460 17.96 -11.89 -1.41
C ASN A 460 17.59 -11.93 0.09
N PRO A 461 18.54 -12.12 1.02
CA PRO A 461 18.29 -12.17 2.47
C PRO A 461 17.53 -10.99 3.05
N ILE A 462 17.51 -9.83 2.39
CA ILE A 462 16.71 -8.66 2.82
C ILE A 462 15.21 -8.98 2.91
N ALA A 463 14.71 -9.95 2.14
CA ALA A 463 13.32 -10.37 2.14
C ALA A 463 12.85 -11.07 3.43
N VAL A 464 13.79 -11.59 4.22
CA VAL A 464 13.51 -12.25 5.51
C VAL A 464 14.05 -11.48 6.71
N ARG A 465 14.51 -10.24 6.52
CA ARG A 465 15.00 -9.39 7.61
C ARG A 465 13.95 -9.26 8.72
N GLY A 466 14.34 -9.61 9.96
CA GLY A 466 13.44 -9.54 11.12
C GLY A 466 12.23 -10.49 11.07
N TYR A 467 12.27 -11.53 10.23
CA TYR A 467 11.31 -12.64 10.28
C TYR A 467 11.64 -13.56 11.45
N LYS A 468 10.66 -13.84 12.32
CA LYS A 468 10.81 -14.72 13.48
C LYS A 468 9.72 -15.79 13.47
#